data_dc15ab5ecf0166806b047591d3075a92
#
_entry.id   dc15ab5ecf0166806b047591d3075a92
#
_cell.length_a   1.000
_cell.length_b   1.000
_cell.length_c   1.000
_cell.angle_alpha   90.00
_cell.angle_beta   90.00
_cell.angle_gamma   90.00
#
_symmetry.space_group_name_H-M   'P 1'
#
loop_
_entity.id
_entity.type
_entity.pdbx_description
1 polymer ?
#
loop_
_entity_poly.entity_id
_entity_poly.type
_entity_poly.pdbx_seq_one_letter_code
_entity_poly.pdbx_strand_id
1 'polypeptide(L)'
;ALAVAWLLPGQMLNAWLFAISMAFVGLCSGLLDVIMNARVSELEAAHRRPLMNVNHAMFSVAYVAGAVLVSVTRELGLPPTPVFAGLGVVALLMLPLMRMDVTYVAAEDGYAGHYPLWPITLCGAIVLVAFMSEATVEAWSALHVERTLGGGAAEGAFGPATLGLMMAIGRFSGQAVAERLREVTILLGASVMAATGAVIAAFAPTPLIAYVGFGILGLGVSVIGPIGLALVGKLVAPHLRTEAISRTAVIGFSGFFFAPMLMGLMSEAFGLRISFVGVAVLLLSAFPLSLLIRKLPMHGASST
;
A
#
# COMPACT_ATOMS: atom_id res chain seq x y z
N ALA A 1 16.16 12.45 9.32
CA ALA A 1 15.64 11.43 10.25
C ALA A 1 15.64 10.05 9.57
N LEU A 2 14.88 9.82 8.48
CA LEU A 2 14.69 8.50 7.86
C LEU A 2 16.01 7.80 7.48
N ALA A 3 16.95 8.50 6.81
CA ALA A 3 18.23 7.93 6.42
C ALA A 3 19.06 7.41 7.62
N VAL A 4 18.97 8.07 8.77
CA VAL A 4 19.61 7.62 10.01
C VAL A 4 18.81 6.47 10.65
N ALA A 5 17.48 6.52 10.61
CA ALA A 5 16.62 5.47 11.15
C ALA A 5 16.89 4.11 10.47
N TRP A 6 17.15 4.10 9.17
CA TRP A 6 17.47 2.88 8.42
C TRP A 6 18.77 2.18 8.85
N LEU A 7 19.68 2.87 9.53
CA LEU A 7 20.90 2.26 10.06
C LEU A 7 20.65 1.38 11.29
N LEU A 8 19.53 1.57 11.99
CA LEU A 8 19.25 0.92 13.27
C LEU A 8 18.89 -0.56 13.15
N PRO A 9 17.92 -0.99 12.30
CA PRO A 9 17.43 -2.38 12.29
C PRO A 9 18.52 -3.42 12.06
N GLY A 10 19.49 -3.14 11.19
CA GLY A 10 20.57 -4.06 10.87
C GLY A 10 21.61 -4.29 12.00
N GLN A 11 21.53 -3.52 13.09
CA GLN A 11 22.46 -3.56 14.21
C GLN A 11 21.83 -4.11 15.50
N MET A 12 20.54 -4.42 15.49
CA MET A 12 19.81 -4.82 16.69
C MET A 12 20.07 -6.28 17.06
N LEU A 13 20.46 -6.50 18.33
CA LEU A 13 20.88 -7.81 18.84
C LEU A 13 19.73 -8.66 19.38
N ASN A 14 18.56 -8.05 19.61
CA ASN A 14 17.39 -8.76 20.11
C ASN A 14 16.09 -8.27 19.48
N ALA A 15 15.04 -9.10 19.56
CA ALA A 15 13.74 -8.83 18.92
C ALA A 15 13.07 -7.54 19.42
N TRP A 16 13.23 -7.17 20.68
CA TRP A 16 12.61 -5.96 21.22
C TRP A 16 13.26 -4.68 20.69
N LEU A 17 14.60 -4.64 20.68
CA LEU A 17 15.32 -3.50 20.10
C LEU A 17 15.08 -3.41 18.59
N PHE A 18 14.99 -4.54 17.90
CA PHE A 18 14.61 -4.57 16.49
C PHE A 18 13.20 -3.99 16.30
N ALA A 19 12.20 -4.41 17.08
CA ALA A 19 10.84 -3.89 17.00
C ALA A 19 10.79 -2.37 17.24
N ILE A 20 11.50 -1.86 18.24
CA ILE A 20 11.58 -0.42 18.54
C ILE A 20 12.23 0.33 17.37
N SER A 21 13.32 -0.20 16.80
CA SER A 21 13.99 0.42 15.65
C SER A 21 13.09 0.45 14.42
N MET A 22 12.34 -0.63 14.15
CA MET A 22 11.37 -0.68 13.07
C MET A 22 10.19 0.27 13.27
N ALA A 23 9.70 0.42 14.52
CA ALA A 23 8.68 1.41 14.85
C ALA A 23 9.17 2.85 14.57
N PHE A 24 10.43 3.14 14.90
CA PHE A 24 11.04 4.44 14.59
C PHE A 24 11.22 4.67 13.08
N VAL A 25 11.65 3.65 12.33
CA VAL A 25 11.70 3.71 10.85
C VAL A 25 10.30 3.96 10.28
N GLY A 26 9.30 3.22 10.76
CA GLY A 26 7.91 3.38 10.33
C GLY A 26 7.36 4.78 10.59
N LEU A 27 7.64 5.36 11.75
CA LEU A 27 7.26 6.74 12.08
C LEU A 27 7.92 7.75 11.13
N CYS A 28 9.23 7.63 10.92
CA CYS A 28 9.97 8.53 10.00
C CYS A 28 9.49 8.39 8.55
N SER A 29 9.19 7.16 8.11
CA SER A 29 8.67 6.89 6.76
C SER A 29 7.26 7.44 6.58
N GLY A 30 6.37 7.20 7.54
CA GLY A 30 5.00 7.72 7.49
C GLY A 30 4.95 9.25 7.49
N LEU A 31 5.78 9.92 8.31
CA LEU A 31 5.89 11.37 8.28
C LEU A 31 6.38 11.89 6.92
N LEU A 32 7.37 11.23 6.33
CA LEU A 32 7.87 11.60 5.00
C LEU A 32 6.78 11.41 3.95
N ASP A 33 6.05 10.31 3.99
CA ASP A 33 4.96 10.01 3.03
C ASP A 33 3.85 11.07 3.10
N VAL A 34 3.39 11.43 4.30
CA VAL A 34 2.37 12.47 4.49
C VAL A 34 2.83 13.81 3.93
N ILE A 35 4.07 14.24 4.25
CA ILE A 35 4.62 15.52 3.78
C ILE A 35 4.79 15.49 2.25
N MET A 36 5.29 14.39 1.69
CA MET A 36 5.48 14.23 0.25
C MET A 36 4.14 14.29 -0.49
N ASN A 37 3.14 13.54 -0.04
CA ASN A 37 1.82 13.54 -0.68
C ASN A 37 1.14 14.92 -0.61
N ALA A 38 1.25 15.62 0.51
CA ALA A 38 0.76 16.99 0.64
C ALA A 38 1.42 17.92 -0.38
N ARG A 39 2.77 17.83 -0.52
CA ARG A 39 3.52 18.64 -1.48
C ARG A 39 3.21 18.28 -2.94
N VAL A 40 3.06 17.02 -3.26
CA VAL A 40 2.64 16.61 -4.61
C VAL A 40 1.27 17.18 -4.94
N SER A 41 0.33 17.16 -3.98
CA SER A 41 -1.00 17.76 -4.16
C SER A 41 -0.95 19.28 -4.41
N GLU A 42 -0.09 20.02 -3.68
CA GLU A 42 0.13 21.46 -3.92
C GLU A 42 0.73 21.72 -5.33
N LEU A 43 1.68 20.90 -5.76
CA LEU A 43 2.29 20.99 -7.09
C LEU A 43 1.28 20.67 -8.20
N GLU A 44 0.39 19.69 -7.99
CA GLU A 44 -0.71 19.39 -8.92
C GLU A 44 -1.62 20.61 -9.12
N ALA A 45 -2.01 21.24 -8.00
CA ALA A 45 -2.85 22.43 -8.03
C ALA A 45 -2.17 23.60 -8.75
N ALA A 46 -0.86 23.85 -8.46
CA ALA A 46 -0.09 24.93 -9.07
C ALA A 46 0.15 24.74 -10.57
N HIS A 47 0.46 23.52 -10.99
CA HIS A 47 0.83 23.23 -12.38
C HIS A 47 -0.33 22.69 -13.22
N ARG A 48 -1.49 22.42 -12.63
CA ARG A 48 -2.68 21.82 -13.27
C ARG A 48 -2.36 20.52 -14.02
N ARG A 49 -1.49 19.68 -13.44
CA ARG A 49 -1.06 18.39 -14.01
C ARG A 49 -1.21 17.30 -12.96
N PRO A 50 -1.71 16.08 -13.31
CA PRO A 50 -1.85 14.98 -12.38
C PRO A 50 -0.47 14.39 -12.05
N LEU A 51 0.15 14.79 -10.94
CA LEU A 51 1.46 14.34 -10.47
C LEU A 51 1.37 13.21 -9.47
N MET A 52 0.26 13.08 -8.74
CA MET A 52 0.08 12.07 -7.69
C MET A 52 0.24 10.65 -8.22
N ASN A 53 -0.37 10.34 -9.37
CA ASN A 53 -0.23 9.03 -9.99
C ASN A 53 1.22 8.73 -10.40
N VAL A 54 1.93 9.73 -10.92
CA VAL A 54 3.35 9.59 -11.27
C VAL A 54 4.19 9.34 -10.02
N ASN A 55 3.93 10.06 -8.93
CA ASN A 55 4.60 9.87 -7.65
C ASN A 55 4.43 8.44 -7.12
N HIS A 56 3.20 7.92 -7.09
CA HIS A 56 2.92 6.54 -6.66
C HIS A 56 3.50 5.49 -7.63
N ALA A 57 3.55 5.78 -8.92
CA ALA A 57 4.20 4.91 -9.89
C ALA A 57 5.72 4.85 -9.67
N MET A 58 6.38 6.00 -9.41
CA MET A 58 7.79 6.06 -9.07
C MET A 58 8.11 5.32 -7.76
N PHE A 59 7.22 5.41 -6.76
CA PHE A 59 7.31 4.56 -5.57
C PHE A 59 7.33 3.07 -5.93
N SER A 60 6.43 2.60 -6.78
CA SER A 60 6.37 1.20 -7.20
C SER A 60 7.64 0.77 -7.95
N VAL A 61 8.21 1.64 -8.79
CA VAL A 61 9.49 1.38 -9.49
C VAL A 61 10.64 1.26 -8.49
N ALA A 62 10.71 2.19 -7.53
CA ALA A 62 11.73 2.15 -6.47
C ALA A 62 11.58 0.91 -5.58
N TYR A 63 10.35 0.49 -5.29
CA TYR A 63 10.06 -0.73 -4.55
C TYR A 63 10.58 -1.98 -5.27
N VAL A 64 10.30 -2.13 -6.56
CA VAL A 64 10.82 -3.25 -7.38
C VAL A 64 12.35 -3.23 -7.42
N ALA A 65 12.96 -2.07 -7.63
CA ALA A 65 14.42 -1.92 -7.63
C ALA A 65 15.02 -2.33 -6.28
N GLY A 66 14.39 -1.94 -5.17
CA GLY A 66 14.78 -2.35 -3.82
C GLY A 66 14.67 -3.86 -3.60
N ALA A 67 13.58 -4.48 -4.05
CA ALA A 67 13.39 -5.92 -3.93
C ALA A 67 14.43 -6.71 -4.74
N VAL A 68 14.77 -6.26 -5.95
CA VAL A 68 15.84 -6.87 -6.77
C VAL A 68 17.19 -6.67 -6.10
N LEU A 69 17.49 -5.48 -5.57
CA LEU A 69 18.74 -5.22 -4.83
C LEU A 69 18.87 -6.18 -3.64
N VAL A 70 17.81 -6.34 -2.85
CA VAL A 70 17.81 -7.27 -1.70
C VAL A 70 18.00 -8.72 -2.17
N SER A 71 17.36 -9.13 -3.27
CA SER A 71 17.55 -10.45 -3.85
C SER A 71 19.03 -10.71 -4.16
N VAL A 72 19.67 -9.82 -4.91
CA VAL A 72 21.09 -9.93 -5.30
C VAL A 72 22.02 -9.93 -4.08
N THR A 73 21.79 -9.03 -3.13
CA THR A 73 22.65 -8.94 -1.93
C THR A 73 22.54 -10.17 -1.03
N ARG A 74 21.35 -10.77 -0.94
CA ARG A 74 21.14 -12.05 -0.22
C ARG A 74 21.83 -13.21 -0.91
N GLU A 75 21.78 -13.27 -2.24
CA GLU A 75 22.49 -14.30 -3.03
C GLU A 75 24.00 -14.22 -2.86
N LEU A 76 24.54 -13.00 -2.79
CA LEU A 76 25.96 -12.74 -2.51
C LEU A 76 26.35 -12.97 -1.04
N GLY A 77 25.41 -13.36 -0.18
CA GLY A 77 25.66 -13.59 1.25
C GLY A 77 25.97 -12.32 2.05
N LEU A 78 25.62 -11.14 1.53
CA LEU A 78 25.85 -9.88 2.25
C LEU A 78 24.90 -9.75 3.45
N PRO A 79 25.39 -9.37 4.63
CA PRO A 79 24.53 -9.12 5.78
C PRO A 79 23.66 -7.87 5.56
N PRO A 80 22.54 -7.72 6.29
CA PRO A 80 21.62 -6.58 6.12
C PRO A 80 22.25 -5.21 6.40
N THR A 81 23.19 -5.13 7.33
CA THR A 81 23.79 -3.86 7.81
C THR A 81 24.41 -3.01 6.68
N PRO A 82 25.31 -3.51 5.82
CA PRO A 82 25.85 -2.70 4.73
C PRO A 82 24.79 -2.32 3.68
N VAL A 83 23.77 -3.15 3.50
CA VAL A 83 22.67 -2.84 2.56
C VAL A 83 21.87 -1.65 3.07
N PHE A 84 21.46 -1.66 4.34
CA PHE A 84 20.79 -0.53 4.97
C PHE A 84 21.66 0.73 5.02
N ALA A 85 22.96 0.58 5.32
CA ALA A 85 23.89 1.71 5.30
C ALA A 85 23.99 2.34 3.91
N GLY A 86 24.10 1.53 2.86
CA GLY A 86 24.13 1.99 1.47
C GLY A 86 22.87 2.77 1.10
N LEU A 87 21.68 2.25 1.44
CA LEU A 87 20.40 2.95 1.22
C LEU A 87 20.33 4.26 2.01
N GLY A 88 20.81 4.28 3.25
CA GLY A 88 20.93 5.49 4.08
C GLY A 88 21.80 6.55 3.42
N VAL A 89 22.96 6.16 2.86
CA VAL A 89 23.86 7.07 2.11
C VAL A 89 23.15 7.62 0.86
N VAL A 90 22.48 6.78 0.08
CA VAL A 90 21.69 7.21 -1.09
C VAL A 90 20.63 8.24 -0.67
N ALA A 91 19.89 7.98 0.41
CA ALA A 91 18.90 8.90 0.93
C ALA A 91 19.50 10.25 1.36
N LEU A 92 20.70 10.25 1.97
CA LEU A 92 21.42 11.48 2.33
C LEU A 92 21.87 12.27 1.10
N LEU A 93 22.37 11.59 0.07
CA LEU A 93 22.79 12.23 -1.18
C LEU A 93 21.60 12.85 -1.94
N MET A 94 20.38 12.32 -1.74
CA MET A 94 19.16 12.85 -2.33
C MET A 94 18.57 14.06 -1.58
N LEU A 95 19.03 14.37 -0.35
CA LEU A 95 18.51 15.50 0.44
C LEU A 95 18.53 16.86 -0.29
N PRO A 96 19.57 17.21 -1.07
CA PRO A 96 19.56 18.49 -1.79
C PRO A 96 18.42 18.61 -2.81
N LEU A 97 17.99 17.48 -3.40
CA LEU A 97 16.89 17.44 -4.37
C LEU A 97 15.51 17.66 -3.72
N MET A 98 15.42 17.50 -2.40
CA MET A 98 14.20 17.70 -1.63
C MET A 98 14.03 19.14 -1.10
N ARG A 99 15.00 20.03 -1.41
CA ARG A 99 14.89 21.45 -1.03
C ARG A 99 13.80 22.11 -1.88
N MET A 100 12.77 22.57 -1.22
CA MET A 100 11.66 23.31 -1.83
C MET A 100 11.39 24.55 -0.99
N ASP A 101 10.98 25.63 -1.64
CA ASP A 101 10.54 26.82 -0.93
C ASP A 101 9.26 26.51 -0.15
N VAL A 102 9.25 26.86 1.12
CA VAL A 102 8.10 26.62 2.00
C VAL A 102 7.10 27.73 1.79
N THR A 103 6.09 27.51 0.96
CA THR A 103 4.91 28.37 0.95
C THR A 103 3.99 27.88 2.06
N TYR A 104 3.86 28.67 3.13
CA TYR A 104 2.92 28.37 4.20
C TYR A 104 1.50 28.61 3.68
N VAL A 105 0.76 27.54 3.42
CA VAL A 105 -0.68 27.62 3.23
C VAL A 105 -1.29 27.49 4.63
N ALA A 106 -1.95 28.56 5.10
CA ALA A 106 -2.68 28.51 6.36
C ALA A 106 -3.69 27.36 6.30
N ALA A 107 -3.71 26.52 7.33
CA ALA A 107 -4.77 25.54 7.49
C ALA A 107 -6.09 26.29 7.56
N GLU A 108 -7.03 25.97 6.67
CA GLU A 108 -8.41 26.45 6.82
C GLU A 108 -8.92 25.98 8.19
N ASP A 109 -9.56 26.86 8.93
CA ASP A 109 -10.13 26.57 10.23
C ASP A 109 -11.01 25.32 10.12
N GLY A 110 -10.74 24.33 10.97
CA GLY A 110 -11.41 23.04 10.92
C GLY A 110 -12.93 23.20 11.03
N TYR A 111 -13.64 22.55 10.12
CA TYR A 111 -15.11 22.57 10.14
C TYR A 111 -15.63 21.97 11.46
N ALA A 112 -16.34 22.77 12.25
CA ALA A 112 -16.92 22.37 13.55
C ALA A 112 -18.26 21.60 13.44
N GLY A 113 -18.65 21.15 12.24
CA GLY A 113 -19.91 20.49 11.96
C GLY A 113 -19.87 18.96 12.09
N HIS A 114 -21.03 18.32 11.88
CA HIS A 114 -21.14 16.86 11.88
C HIS A 114 -20.63 16.28 10.56
N TYR A 115 -19.60 15.44 10.66
CA TYR A 115 -19.05 14.73 9.50
C TYR A 115 -19.93 13.52 9.14
N PRO A 116 -20.08 13.20 7.86
CA PRO A 116 -20.78 12.01 7.41
C PRO A 116 -19.93 10.77 7.69
N LEU A 117 -20.01 10.26 8.92
CA LEU A 117 -19.17 9.15 9.39
C LEU A 117 -19.36 7.87 8.55
N TRP A 118 -20.58 7.63 8.08
CA TRP A 118 -20.89 6.39 7.36
C TRP A 118 -20.11 6.24 6.04
N PRO A 119 -20.10 7.21 5.10
CA PRO A 119 -19.25 7.16 3.92
C PRO A 119 -17.76 7.05 4.25
N ILE A 120 -17.27 7.79 5.25
CA ILE A 120 -15.88 7.77 5.70
C ILE A 120 -15.49 6.37 6.19
N THR A 121 -16.32 5.75 7.03
CA THR A 121 -16.05 4.43 7.60
C THR A 121 -16.10 3.34 6.53
N LEU A 122 -17.09 3.35 5.63
CA LEU A 122 -17.19 2.34 4.57
C LEU A 122 -16.02 2.43 3.58
N CYS A 123 -15.70 3.63 3.10
CA CYS A 123 -14.56 3.83 2.21
C CYS A 123 -13.25 3.53 2.95
N GLY A 124 -13.13 3.93 4.22
CA GLY A 124 -11.99 3.62 5.07
C GLY A 124 -11.78 2.12 5.26
N ALA A 125 -12.84 1.37 5.45
CA ALA A 125 -12.78 -0.09 5.54
C ALA A 125 -12.30 -0.73 4.22
N ILE A 126 -12.74 -0.22 3.06
CA ILE A 126 -12.25 -0.70 1.75
C ILE A 126 -10.76 -0.39 1.58
N VAL A 127 -10.33 0.81 1.93
CA VAL A 127 -8.90 1.22 1.86
C VAL A 127 -8.07 0.39 2.84
N LEU A 128 -8.58 0.13 4.05
CA LEU A 128 -7.94 -0.73 5.04
C LEU A 128 -7.74 -2.15 4.50
N VAL A 129 -8.78 -2.75 3.90
CA VAL A 129 -8.69 -4.07 3.26
C VAL A 129 -7.58 -4.08 2.19
N ALA A 130 -7.50 -3.05 1.35
CA ALA A 130 -6.48 -2.95 0.32
C ALA A 130 -5.07 -2.89 0.92
N PHE A 131 -4.82 -1.92 1.80
CA PHE A 131 -3.49 -1.69 2.39
C PHE A 131 -3.04 -2.83 3.31
N MET A 132 -3.97 -3.43 4.05
CA MET A 132 -3.67 -4.59 4.87
C MET A 132 -3.28 -5.80 4.02
N SER A 133 -3.97 -6.03 2.89
CA SER A 133 -3.62 -7.10 1.95
C SER A 133 -2.28 -6.84 1.26
N GLU A 134 -2.03 -5.61 0.82
CA GLU A 134 -0.75 -5.16 0.24
C GLU A 134 0.39 -5.43 1.22
N ALA A 135 0.32 -4.89 2.43
CA ALA A 135 1.35 -5.04 3.46
C ALA A 135 1.60 -6.51 3.85
N THR A 136 0.55 -7.32 3.87
CA THR A 136 0.66 -8.75 4.15
C THR A 136 1.48 -9.45 3.08
N VAL A 137 1.19 -9.21 1.80
CA VAL A 137 1.91 -9.87 0.70
C VAL A 137 3.34 -9.34 0.60
N GLU A 138 3.55 -8.03 0.78
CA GLU A 138 4.90 -7.44 0.82
C GLU A 138 5.79 -8.10 1.87
N ALA A 139 5.27 -8.26 3.09
CA ALA A 139 6.06 -8.76 4.22
C ALA A 139 6.24 -10.28 4.20
N TRP A 140 5.27 -11.05 3.67
CA TRP A 140 5.20 -12.51 3.89
C TRP A 140 5.32 -13.34 2.62
N SER A 141 5.26 -12.75 1.42
CA SER A 141 5.38 -13.52 0.16
C SER A 141 6.76 -14.16 0.00
N ALA A 142 7.83 -13.47 0.37
CA ALA A 142 9.18 -14.03 0.36
C ALA A 142 9.26 -15.28 1.26
N LEU A 143 8.75 -15.17 2.49
CA LEU A 143 8.75 -16.25 3.45
C LEU A 143 7.88 -17.45 3.01
N HIS A 144 6.77 -17.17 2.33
CA HIS A 144 5.93 -18.21 1.73
C HIS A 144 6.67 -19.00 0.64
N VAL A 145 7.38 -18.29 -0.24
CA VAL A 145 8.20 -18.94 -1.28
C VAL A 145 9.32 -19.77 -0.64
N GLU A 146 10.04 -19.23 0.32
CA GLU A 146 11.16 -19.90 0.95
C GLU A 146 10.74 -21.09 1.81
N ARG A 147 9.80 -20.89 2.74
CA ARG A 147 9.45 -21.91 3.74
C ARG A 147 8.39 -22.91 3.30
N THR A 148 7.46 -22.47 2.44
CA THR A 148 6.33 -23.33 2.03
C THR A 148 6.59 -24.02 0.70
N LEU A 149 7.28 -23.36 -0.22
CA LEU A 149 7.50 -23.86 -1.58
C LEU A 149 8.93 -24.36 -1.81
N GLY A 150 9.82 -24.20 -0.81
CA GLY A 150 11.20 -24.68 -0.89
C GLY A 150 12.11 -23.84 -1.79
N GLY A 151 11.70 -22.61 -2.10
CA GLY A 151 12.52 -21.69 -2.89
C GLY A 151 13.72 -21.17 -2.11
N GLY A 152 14.76 -20.75 -2.82
CA GLY A 152 15.92 -20.08 -2.24
C GLY A 152 15.63 -18.64 -1.85
N ALA A 153 16.61 -18.01 -1.15
CA ALA A 153 16.48 -16.62 -0.68
C ALA A 153 16.25 -15.59 -1.80
N ALA A 154 16.91 -15.79 -2.95
CA ALA A 154 16.70 -14.96 -4.13
C ALA A 154 15.30 -15.13 -4.72
N GLU A 155 14.83 -16.38 -4.82
CA GLU A 155 13.48 -16.68 -5.28
C GLU A 155 12.43 -16.07 -4.35
N GLY A 156 12.64 -16.10 -3.02
CA GLY A 156 11.78 -15.44 -2.06
C GLY A 156 11.56 -13.96 -2.37
N ALA A 157 12.62 -13.24 -2.70
CA ALA A 157 12.55 -11.80 -2.99
C ALA A 157 11.76 -11.46 -4.28
N PHE A 158 11.56 -12.41 -5.20
CA PHE A 158 10.67 -12.22 -6.35
C PHE A 158 9.18 -12.14 -5.98
N GLY A 159 8.78 -12.65 -4.81
CA GLY A 159 7.39 -12.52 -4.34
C GLY A 159 6.94 -11.07 -4.25
N PRO A 160 7.54 -10.26 -3.36
CA PRO A 160 7.20 -8.84 -3.24
C PRO A 160 7.55 -8.04 -4.50
N ALA A 161 8.62 -8.39 -5.23
CA ALA A 161 8.96 -7.71 -6.48
C ALA A 161 7.85 -7.86 -7.54
N THR A 162 7.29 -9.06 -7.68
CA THR A 162 6.19 -9.33 -8.62
C THR A 162 4.92 -8.56 -8.22
N LEU A 163 4.60 -8.54 -6.91
CA LEU A 163 3.49 -7.72 -6.41
C LEU A 163 3.67 -6.25 -6.82
N GLY A 164 4.81 -5.65 -6.47
CA GLY A 164 5.09 -4.23 -6.73
C GLY A 164 5.07 -3.88 -8.22
N LEU A 165 5.66 -4.72 -9.07
CA LEU A 165 5.63 -4.54 -10.53
C LEU A 165 4.20 -4.56 -11.07
N MET A 166 3.41 -5.54 -10.67
CA MET A 166 2.04 -5.68 -11.17
C MET A 166 1.11 -4.61 -10.58
N MET A 167 1.39 -4.12 -9.38
CA MET A 167 0.71 -2.94 -8.85
C MET A 167 1.04 -1.68 -9.65
N ALA A 168 2.29 -1.47 -10.06
CA ALA A 168 2.65 -0.36 -10.95
C ALA A 168 1.86 -0.43 -12.27
N ILE A 169 1.85 -1.59 -12.92
CA ILE A 169 1.09 -1.82 -14.16
C ILE A 169 -0.41 -1.58 -13.92
N GLY A 170 -0.96 -2.09 -12.82
CA GLY A 170 -2.36 -1.93 -12.46
C GLY A 170 -2.76 -0.46 -12.20
N ARG A 171 -1.91 0.32 -11.55
CA ARG A 171 -2.13 1.76 -11.32
C ARG A 171 -2.12 2.56 -12.63
N PHE A 172 -1.17 2.30 -13.53
CA PHE A 172 -1.13 2.96 -14.84
C PHE A 172 -2.31 2.58 -15.74
N SER A 173 -2.66 1.29 -15.82
CA SER A 173 -3.78 0.81 -16.63
C SER A 173 -5.14 1.12 -16.00
N GLY A 174 -5.20 1.16 -14.68
CA GLY A 174 -6.43 1.42 -13.91
C GLY A 174 -7.04 2.79 -14.18
N GLN A 175 -6.23 3.79 -14.54
CA GLN A 175 -6.74 5.10 -14.93
C GLN A 175 -7.59 5.01 -16.22
N ALA A 176 -7.13 4.29 -17.23
CA ALA A 176 -7.90 4.09 -18.48
C ALA A 176 -9.20 3.30 -18.24
N VAL A 177 -9.21 2.41 -17.26
CA VAL A 177 -10.41 1.65 -16.85
C VAL A 177 -11.37 2.55 -16.07
N ALA A 178 -10.85 3.41 -15.18
CA ALA A 178 -11.63 4.35 -14.36
C ALA A 178 -12.38 5.40 -15.20
N GLU A 179 -11.90 5.71 -16.38
CA GLU A 179 -12.61 6.59 -17.33
C GLU A 179 -13.84 5.93 -18.00
N ARG A 180 -13.90 4.60 -17.99
CA ARG A 180 -14.93 3.83 -18.71
C ARG A 180 -15.94 3.14 -17.81
N LEU A 181 -15.56 2.83 -16.58
CA LEU A 181 -16.37 2.05 -15.64
C LEU A 181 -16.65 2.87 -14.36
N ARG A 182 -17.79 2.55 -13.75
CA ARG A 182 -18.14 3.12 -12.43
C ARG A 182 -17.19 2.56 -11.36
N GLU A 183 -16.79 3.39 -10.41
CA GLU A 183 -15.86 3.05 -9.33
C GLU A 183 -16.26 1.77 -8.58
N VAL A 184 -17.54 1.63 -8.25
CA VAL A 184 -18.04 0.42 -7.56
C VAL A 184 -17.86 -0.84 -8.41
N THR A 185 -18.05 -0.76 -9.74
CA THR A 185 -17.83 -1.90 -10.64
C THR A 185 -16.35 -2.31 -10.66
N ILE A 186 -15.46 -1.33 -10.66
CA ILE A 186 -14.01 -1.58 -10.60
C ILE A 186 -13.65 -2.23 -9.25
N LEU A 187 -14.16 -1.70 -8.13
CA LEU A 187 -13.92 -2.27 -6.81
C LEU A 187 -14.36 -3.73 -6.71
N LEU A 188 -15.54 -4.06 -7.23
CA LEU A 188 -16.05 -5.44 -7.25
C LEU A 188 -15.14 -6.38 -8.06
N GLY A 189 -14.80 -5.99 -9.28
CA GLY A 189 -13.92 -6.79 -10.15
C GLY A 189 -12.51 -6.92 -9.59
N ALA A 190 -11.94 -5.82 -9.09
CA ALA A 190 -10.61 -5.77 -8.50
C ALA A 190 -10.51 -6.64 -7.23
N SER A 191 -11.53 -6.62 -6.36
CA SER A 191 -11.57 -7.45 -5.15
C SER A 191 -11.60 -8.94 -5.47
N VAL A 192 -12.41 -9.36 -6.46
CA VAL A 192 -12.47 -10.75 -6.91
C VAL A 192 -11.15 -11.16 -7.55
N MET A 193 -10.59 -10.33 -8.42
CA MET A 193 -9.31 -10.58 -9.07
C MET A 193 -8.18 -10.74 -8.04
N ALA A 194 -8.07 -9.81 -7.10
CA ALA A 194 -7.05 -9.86 -6.05
C ALA A 194 -7.21 -11.10 -5.15
N ALA A 195 -8.44 -11.43 -4.75
CA ALA A 195 -8.73 -12.62 -3.96
C ALA A 195 -8.37 -13.91 -4.72
N THR A 196 -8.67 -13.98 -6.02
CA THR A 196 -8.28 -15.11 -6.87
C THR A 196 -6.76 -15.27 -6.89
N GLY A 197 -6.01 -14.15 -7.03
CA GLY A 197 -4.55 -14.16 -6.96
C GLY A 197 -4.03 -14.69 -5.62
N ALA A 198 -4.64 -14.26 -4.51
CA ALA A 198 -4.29 -14.75 -3.17
C ALA A 198 -4.51 -16.27 -3.01
N VAL A 199 -5.61 -16.80 -3.54
CA VAL A 199 -5.89 -18.25 -3.52
C VAL A 199 -4.89 -19.01 -4.38
N ILE A 200 -4.57 -18.51 -5.58
CA ILE A 200 -3.54 -19.12 -6.44
C ILE A 200 -2.20 -19.17 -5.71
N ALA A 201 -1.78 -18.06 -5.09
CA ALA A 201 -0.54 -18.02 -4.33
C ALA A 201 -0.57 -18.99 -3.12
N ALA A 202 -1.67 -19.04 -2.37
CA ALA A 202 -1.84 -19.92 -1.22
C ALA A 202 -1.62 -21.39 -1.56
N PHE A 203 -2.20 -21.85 -2.68
CA PHE A 203 -2.17 -23.26 -3.09
C PHE A 203 -1.14 -23.55 -4.19
N ALA A 204 -0.26 -22.60 -4.50
CA ALA A 204 0.81 -22.79 -5.47
C ALA A 204 1.66 -24.02 -5.13
N PRO A 205 1.91 -24.92 -6.09
CA PRO A 205 2.82 -26.06 -5.93
C PRO A 205 4.30 -25.67 -6.14
N THR A 206 4.54 -24.52 -6.82
CA THR A 206 5.89 -24.05 -7.16
C THR A 206 5.99 -22.52 -6.97
N PRO A 207 7.20 -21.97 -6.77
CA PRO A 207 7.42 -20.53 -6.71
C PRO A 207 6.84 -19.77 -7.92
N LEU A 208 7.00 -20.30 -9.12
CA LEU A 208 6.51 -19.66 -10.35
C LEU A 208 4.98 -19.44 -10.33
N ILE A 209 4.22 -20.43 -9.87
CA ILE A 209 2.76 -20.29 -9.77
C ILE A 209 2.38 -19.31 -8.65
N ALA A 210 3.16 -19.28 -7.55
CA ALA A 210 2.96 -18.28 -6.51
C ALA A 210 3.17 -16.85 -7.05
N TYR A 211 4.19 -16.62 -7.88
CA TYR A 211 4.41 -15.31 -8.52
C TYR A 211 3.24 -14.92 -9.42
N VAL A 212 2.69 -15.85 -10.20
CA VAL A 212 1.45 -15.59 -10.97
C VAL A 212 0.32 -15.14 -10.03
N GLY A 213 0.14 -15.84 -8.92
CA GLY A 213 -0.84 -15.48 -7.89
C GLY A 213 -0.60 -14.07 -7.32
N PHE A 214 0.63 -13.76 -6.88
CA PHE A 214 1.00 -12.43 -6.38
C PHE A 214 0.85 -11.35 -7.44
N GLY A 215 1.12 -11.66 -8.71
CA GLY A 215 0.92 -10.75 -9.82
C GLY A 215 -0.55 -10.39 -10.04
N ILE A 216 -1.43 -11.39 -10.07
CA ILE A 216 -2.88 -11.19 -10.20
C ILE A 216 -3.42 -10.42 -9.00
N LEU A 217 -2.96 -10.74 -7.79
CA LEU A 217 -3.30 -10.02 -6.58
C LEU A 217 -2.87 -8.56 -6.69
N GLY A 218 -1.62 -8.30 -7.11
CA GLY A 218 -1.07 -6.96 -7.27
C GLY A 218 -1.86 -6.10 -8.25
N LEU A 219 -2.24 -6.66 -9.41
CA LEU A 219 -3.12 -5.97 -10.39
C LEU A 219 -4.45 -5.56 -9.74
N GLY A 220 -5.08 -6.49 -9.01
CA GLY A 220 -6.37 -6.22 -8.38
C GLY A 220 -6.26 -5.19 -7.25
N VAL A 221 -5.36 -5.39 -6.29
CA VAL A 221 -5.26 -4.54 -5.10
C VAL A 221 -4.84 -3.11 -5.43
N SER A 222 -4.08 -2.93 -6.52
CA SER A 222 -3.49 -1.64 -6.93
C SER A 222 -4.48 -0.50 -7.06
N VAL A 223 -5.72 -0.78 -7.43
CA VAL A 223 -6.76 0.24 -7.68
C VAL A 223 -7.76 0.38 -6.54
N ILE A 224 -7.84 -0.60 -5.62
CA ILE A 224 -8.85 -0.60 -4.55
C ILE A 224 -8.66 0.59 -3.60
N GLY A 225 -7.43 0.82 -3.12
CA GLY A 225 -7.10 1.91 -2.22
C GLY A 225 -7.38 3.29 -2.83
N PRO A 226 -6.75 3.63 -3.97
CA PRO A 226 -6.99 4.91 -4.65
C PRO A 226 -8.46 5.19 -4.98
N ILE A 227 -9.19 4.19 -5.47
CA ILE A 227 -10.62 4.35 -5.78
C ILE A 227 -11.44 4.54 -4.49
N GLY A 228 -11.12 3.85 -3.41
CA GLY A 228 -11.78 4.06 -2.12
C GLY A 228 -11.60 5.48 -1.59
N LEU A 229 -10.41 6.05 -1.71
CA LEU A 229 -10.12 7.44 -1.34
C LEU A 229 -10.82 8.44 -2.27
N ALA A 230 -10.84 8.20 -3.58
CA ALA A 230 -11.54 9.07 -4.53
C ALA A 230 -13.06 9.04 -4.30
N LEU A 231 -13.60 7.87 -3.97
CA LEU A 231 -15.03 7.65 -3.79
C LEU A 231 -15.59 8.40 -2.59
N VAL A 232 -14.89 8.44 -1.45
CA VAL A 232 -15.34 9.23 -0.29
C VAL A 232 -15.46 10.71 -0.65
N GLY A 233 -14.54 11.26 -1.46
CA GLY A 233 -14.63 12.64 -1.93
C GLY A 233 -15.86 12.95 -2.79
N LYS A 234 -16.47 11.94 -3.43
CA LYS A 234 -17.71 12.05 -4.21
C LYS A 234 -18.98 11.86 -3.37
N LEU A 235 -18.85 11.19 -2.23
CA LEU A 235 -19.96 10.89 -1.31
C LEU A 235 -20.19 11.98 -0.27
N VAL A 236 -19.29 12.95 -0.14
CA VAL A 236 -19.40 14.06 0.82
C VAL A 236 -19.53 15.40 0.12
N ALA A 237 -20.06 16.39 0.82
CA ALA A 237 -20.15 17.76 0.32
C ALA A 237 -18.75 18.34 -0.03
N PRO A 238 -18.64 19.25 -1.03
CA PRO A 238 -17.35 19.74 -1.50
C PRO A 238 -16.42 20.31 -0.42
N HIS A 239 -16.97 21.05 0.53
CA HIS A 239 -16.22 21.65 1.64
C HIS A 239 -15.71 20.63 2.68
N LEU A 240 -16.21 19.39 2.68
CA LEU A 240 -15.76 18.31 3.57
C LEU A 240 -14.78 17.32 2.92
N ARG A 241 -14.48 17.47 1.61
CA ARG A 241 -13.74 16.46 0.85
C ARG A 241 -12.35 16.16 1.41
N THR A 242 -11.57 17.21 1.65
CA THR A 242 -10.19 17.05 2.14
C THR A 242 -10.15 16.34 3.49
N GLU A 243 -11.01 16.76 4.41
CA GLU A 243 -11.09 16.16 5.74
C GLU A 243 -11.60 14.70 5.68
N ALA A 244 -12.63 14.43 4.86
CA ALA A 244 -13.17 13.09 4.68
C ALA A 244 -12.11 12.13 4.08
N ILE A 245 -11.36 12.58 3.07
CA ILE A 245 -10.25 11.81 2.47
C ILE A 245 -9.17 11.55 3.52
N SER A 246 -8.77 12.57 4.30
CA SER A 246 -7.76 12.40 5.36
C SER A 246 -8.19 11.39 6.41
N ARG A 247 -9.42 11.45 6.90
CA ARG A 247 -9.96 10.49 7.88
C ARG A 247 -10.06 9.07 7.31
N THR A 248 -10.49 8.96 6.05
CA THR A 248 -10.53 7.69 5.32
C THR A 248 -9.13 7.10 5.17
N ALA A 249 -8.13 7.93 4.85
CA ALA A 249 -6.73 7.53 4.76
C ALA A 249 -6.17 7.03 6.09
N VAL A 250 -6.47 7.71 7.21
CA VAL A 250 -6.06 7.25 8.56
C VAL A 250 -6.59 5.85 8.86
N ILE A 251 -7.88 5.59 8.56
CA ILE A 251 -8.46 4.25 8.70
C ILE A 251 -7.71 3.26 7.79
N GLY A 252 -7.49 3.62 6.53
CA GLY A 252 -6.80 2.78 5.56
C GLY A 252 -5.37 2.44 5.97
N PHE A 253 -4.57 3.43 6.33
CA PHE A 253 -3.17 3.25 6.73
C PHE A 253 -3.00 2.41 8.00
N SER A 254 -4.01 2.35 8.87
CA SER A 254 -3.97 1.41 10.00
C SER A 254 -3.82 -0.05 9.56
N GLY A 255 -4.21 -0.37 8.33
CA GLY A 255 -4.00 -1.70 7.73
C GLY A 255 -2.54 -2.12 7.68
N PHE A 256 -1.62 -1.22 7.35
CA PHE A 256 -0.17 -1.49 7.36
C PHE A 256 0.35 -1.82 8.77
N PHE A 257 -0.25 -1.23 9.79
CA PHE A 257 0.13 -1.50 11.18
C PHE A 257 -0.36 -2.88 11.65
N PHE A 258 -1.60 -3.24 11.33
CA PHE A 258 -2.19 -4.50 11.81
C PHE A 258 -1.80 -5.72 10.97
N ALA A 259 -1.48 -5.53 9.68
CA ALA A 259 -1.21 -6.62 8.75
C ALA A 259 -0.10 -7.58 9.22
N PRO A 260 1.12 -7.13 9.61
CA PRO A 260 2.18 -8.04 10.00
C PRO A 260 1.84 -8.87 11.23
N MET A 261 1.15 -8.26 12.21
CA MET A 261 0.75 -8.93 13.45
C MET A 261 -0.30 -10.02 13.18
N LEU A 262 -1.35 -9.68 12.44
CA LEU A 262 -2.42 -10.63 12.13
C LEU A 262 -1.92 -11.79 11.28
N MET A 263 -1.09 -11.49 10.27
CA MET A 263 -0.48 -12.53 9.44
C MET A 263 0.46 -13.41 10.25
N GLY A 264 1.25 -12.83 11.19
CA GLY A 264 2.11 -13.58 12.10
C GLY A 264 1.31 -14.57 12.94
N LEU A 265 0.26 -14.12 13.60
CA LEU A 265 -0.62 -14.97 14.42
C LEU A 265 -1.30 -16.07 13.57
N MET A 266 -1.80 -15.72 12.40
CA MET A 266 -2.42 -16.70 11.49
C MET A 266 -1.40 -17.73 10.98
N SER A 267 -0.19 -17.29 10.64
CA SER A 267 0.84 -18.19 10.11
C SER A 267 1.38 -19.15 11.19
N GLU A 268 1.44 -18.70 12.43
CA GLU A 268 1.80 -19.55 13.56
C GLU A 268 0.72 -20.61 13.87
N ALA A 269 -0.55 -20.19 13.83
CA ALA A 269 -1.68 -21.06 14.16
C ALA A 269 -2.05 -22.05 13.03
N PHE A 270 -1.98 -21.62 11.77
CA PHE A 270 -2.55 -22.34 10.64
C PHE A 270 -1.58 -22.54 9.46
N GLY A 271 -0.38 -21.98 9.55
CA GLY A 271 0.60 -21.99 8.48
C GLY A 271 0.34 -20.95 7.38
N LEU A 272 1.38 -20.67 6.57
CA LEU A 272 1.37 -19.60 5.57
C LEU A 272 0.31 -19.80 4.48
N ARG A 273 0.04 -21.02 4.04
CA ARG A 273 -1.00 -21.29 3.02
C ARG A 273 -2.37 -20.78 3.46
N ILE A 274 -2.79 -21.14 4.67
CA ILE A 274 -4.09 -20.73 5.22
C ILE A 274 -4.12 -19.24 5.49
N SER A 275 -2.99 -18.65 5.87
CA SER A 275 -2.89 -17.20 6.06
C SER A 275 -3.14 -16.42 4.76
N PHE A 276 -2.62 -16.90 3.61
CA PHE A 276 -2.95 -16.31 2.31
C PHE A 276 -4.41 -16.54 1.89
N VAL A 277 -5.04 -17.65 2.30
CA VAL A 277 -6.51 -17.80 2.17
C VAL A 277 -7.23 -16.73 3.00
N GLY A 278 -6.74 -16.41 4.20
CA GLY A 278 -7.25 -15.29 5.00
C GLY A 278 -7.17 -13.96 4.27
N VAL A 279 -6.09 -13.69 3.54
CA VAL A 279 -5.97 -12.51 2.67
C VAL A 279 -7.04 -12.50 1.57
N ALA A 280 -7.34 -13.65 0.97
CA ALA A 280 -8.40 -13.75 -0.04
C ALA A 280 -9.78 -13.43 0.57
N VAL A 281 -10.08 -13.94 1.76
CA VAL A 281 -11.33 -13.64 2.49
C VAL A 281 -11.41 -12.16 2.84
N LEU A 282 -10.30 -11.57 3.30
CA LEU A 282 -10.21 -10.14 3.58
C LEU A 282 -10.51 -9.32 2.32
N LEU A 283 -9.88 -9.62 1.18
CA LEU A 283 -10.13 -8.96 -0.09
C LEU A 283 -11.57 -9.09 -0.57
N LEU A 284 -12.18 -10.26 -0.40
CA LEU A 284 -13.60 -10.47 -0.72
C LEU A 284 -14.54 -9.66 0.18
N SER A 285 -14.13 -9.26 1.39
CA SER A 285 -14.93 -8.39 2.25
C SER A 285 -15.15 -6.98 1.66
N ALA A 286 -14.27 -6.53 0.76
CA ALA A 286 -14.49 -5.29 0.00
C ALA A 286 -15.70 -5.38 -0.94
N PHE A 287 -16.12 -6.58 -1.34
CA PHE A 287 -17.29 -6.78 -2.21
C PHE A 287 -18.60 -6.31 -1.55
N PRO A 288 -19.04 -6.83 -0.39
CA PRO A 288 -20.24 -6.35 0.28
C PRO A 288 -20.13 -4.88 0.71
N LEU A 289 -18.95 -4.40 1.14
CA LEU A 289 -18.73 -2.99 1.45
C LEU A 289 -19.00 -2.10 0.22
N SER A 290 -18.53 -2.49 -0.95
CA SER A 290 -18.77 -1.78 -2.20
C SER A 290 -20.25 -1.75 -2.60
N LEU A 291 -21.00 -2.83 -2.34
CA LEU A 291 -22.45 -2.86 -2.55
C LEU A 291 -23.21 -1.94 -1.59
N LEU A 292 -22.75 -1.79 -0.35
CA LEU A 292 -23.32 -0.84 0.60
C LEU A 292 -23.08 0.61 0.15
N ILE A 293 -21.88 0.93 -0.32
CA ILE A 293 -21.54 2.24 -0.86
C ILE A 293 -22.42 2.60 -2.07
N ARG A 294 -22.71 1.63 -2.94
CA ARG A 294 -23.58 1.83 -4.12
C ARG A 294 -24.96 2.38 -3.76
N LYS A 295 -25.43 2.17 -2.53
CA LYS A 295 -26.74 2.65 -2.04
C LYS A 295 -26.70 4.07 -1.50
N LEU A 296 -25.50 4.66 -1.34
CA LEU A 296 -25.34 6.01 -0.81
C LEU A 296 -25.58 7.06 -1.90
N PRO A 297 -26.20 8.21 -1.56
CA PRO A 297 -26.37 9.33 -2.49
C PRO A 297 -25.01 9.95 -2.83
N MET A 298 -24.74 10.19 -4.10
CA MET A 298 -23.56 10.92 -4.56
C MET A 298 -23.84 12.42 -4.56
N HIS A 299 -23.04 13.21 -3.87
CA HIS A 299 -23.17 14.68 -3.79
C HIS A 299 -22.62 15.41 -5.03
N GLY A 300 -22.12 14.70 -6.04
CA GLY A 300 -21.56 15.27 -7.28
C GLY A 300 -22.40 15.07 -8.53
N ALA A 301 -23.52 14.38 -8.46
CA ALA A 301 -24.45 14.19 -9.57
C ALA A 301 -25.62 15.19 -9.45
N SER A 302 -25.33 16.51 -9.57
CA SER A 302 -26.37 17.47 -9.93
C SER A 302 -26.72 17.21 -11.39
N SER A 303 -27.96 16.80 -11.62
CA SER A 303 -28.73 16.80 -12.87
C SER A 303 -28.16 17.73 -13.95
N THR A 304 -27.64 17.17 -14.99
CA THR A 304 -27.74 17.71 -16.35
C THR A 304 -28.66 16.83 -17.15
#